data_39ac786e36551ba10c5330456c031749
#
_entry.id   39ac786e36551ba10c5330456c031749
#
_cell.length_a   1.000
_cell.length_b   1.000
_cell.length_c   1.000
_cell.angle_alpha   90.00
_cell.angle_beta   90.00
_cell.angle_gamma   90.00
#
_symmetry.space_group_name_H-M   'P 1'
#
loop_
_entity.id
_entity.type
_entity.pdbx_description
1 polymer ?
#
loop_
_entity_poly.entity_id
_entity_poly.type
_entity_poly.pdbx_seq_one_letter_code
_entity_poly.pdbx_strand_id
1 'polypeptide(L)'
;MPWDKSAAPEDPAVIQHRPSPQYATLDVYNPFETGEPAPAYASPAPGPLPPPSAPTLQSSRKLSPTEPKNYGSYSNQASAAAATAELRKKQEELNRKAEELDRRERELQHAALGGTATRQKNWPPLPSFCPVQPCFFQDISMEIPQDFQKTVSTMYYLWMCSTLALLLNFLACLASFCVETNNGSGFGLSILWILLFTPCSFVCWYRPMYKAFRSDSSFNFFVFFFIFFAQNVLYVLQAIGIPGWGFSGWISALVVLKTNTAVAVLMLLVALFFTGIAVLGIVMLKRIHSLYRRTGASFQKAQQEFAAGVFSNPAVRTAAANAAAGAAENAFRAP
;
A
#
# COMPACT_ATOMS: atom_id res chain seq x y z
N MET A 1 -10.86 -49.77 33.40
CA MET A 1 -12.13 -49.50 32.72
C MET A 1 -11.85 -48.40 31.67
N PRO A 2 -11.94 -48.73 30.41
CA PRO A 2 -11.72 -47.78 29.33
C PRO A 2 -13.01 -47.03 29.03
N TRP A 3 -12.91 -45.71 28.83
CA TRP A 3 -14.02 -44.85 28.42
C TRP A 3 -14.20 -44.93 26.91
N ASP A 4 -15.36 -45.41 26.51
CA ASP A 4 -15.85 -45.54 25.13
C ASP A 4 -16.15 -44.13 24.56
N LYS A 5 -15.50 -43.79 23.43
CA LYS A 5 -15.77 -42.60 22.63
C LYS A 5 -16.62 -43.02 21.42
N SER A 6 -17.92 -43.15 21.62
CA SER A 6 -18.83 -43.24 20.47
C SER A 6 -20.08 -42.39 20.74
N ALA A 7 -20.44 -41.65 19.64
CA ALA A 7 -21.67 -40.93 19.44
C ALA A 7 -21.77 -39.49 20.01
N ALA A 8 -21.24 -38.53 19.22
CA ALA A 8 -21.87 -37.23 19.08
C ALA A 8 -22.87 -37.29 17.92
N PRO A 9 -24.09 -36.77 18.06
CA PRO A 9 -25.07 -36.76 16.95
C PRO A 9 -24.65 -35.76 15.87
N GLU A 10 -24.64 -36.22 14.62
CA GLU A 10 -24.38 -35.40 13.44
C GLU A 10 -25.53 -34.40 13.23
N ASP A 11 -25.20 -33.13 13.17
CA ASP A 11 -26.11 -32.03 12.87
C ASP A 11 -26.51 -32.08 11.38
N PRO A 12 -27.80 -32.27 11.01
CA PRO A 12 -28.23 -32.41 9.62
C PRO A 12 -28.10 -31.13 8.78
N ALA A 13 -27.64 -30.01 9.34
CA ALA A 13 -27.44 -28.73 8.64
C ALA A 13 -26.13 -28.64 7.84
N VAL A 14 -25.20 -29.62 7.96
CA VAL A 14 -23.89 -29.59 7.29
C VAL A 14 -23.85 -30.32 5.95
N ILE A 15 -24.92 -31.01 5.55
CA ILE A 15 -24.96 -31.80 4.33
C ILE A 15 -25.78 -31.12 3.23
N GLN A 16 -25.51 -29.88 2.87
CA GLN A 16 -26.01 -29.33 1.59
C GLN A 16 -25.28 -28.11 1.12
N HIS A 17 -24.00 -28.26 0.77
CA HIS A 17 -23.38 -27.41 -0.24
C HIS A 17 -22.44 -28.24 -1.11
N ARG A 18 -23.05 -28.98 -2.06
CA ARG A 18 -22.35 -29.36 -3.28
C ARG A 18 -22.23 -28.13 -4.16
N PRO A 19 -21.04 -27.65 -4.49
CA PRO A 19 -20.90 -26.60 -5.50
C PRO A 19 -21.28 -27.19 -6.86
N SER A 20 -22.20 -26.51 -7.53
CA SER A 20 -22.56 -26.81 -8.91
C SER A 20 -21.36 -26.57 -9.85
N PRO A 21 -21.11 -27.41 -10.87
CA PRO A 21 -19.95 -27.28 -11.75
C PRO A 21 -20.25 -26.29 -12.88
N GLN A 22 -20.13 -24.96 -12.61
CA GLN A 22 -20.24 -23.95 -13.68
C GLN A 22 -19.56 -22.62 -13.29
N TYR A 23 -18.31 -22.71 -12.87
CA TYR A 23 -17.38 -21.57 -13.02
C TYR A 23 -16.09 -22.15 -13.58
N ALA A 24 -15.84 -21.87 -14.87
CA ALA A 24 -14.54 -22.06 -15.46
C ALA A 24 -13.55 -21.19 -14.68
N THR A 25 -12.71 -21.83 -13.89
CA THR A 25 -11.55 -21.18 -13.29
C THR A 25 -10.66 -20.74 -14.44
N LEU A 26 -10.51 -19.43 -14.62
CA LEU A 26 -9.44 -18.86 -15.43
C LEU A 26 -8.13 -19.30 -14.77
N ASP A 27 -7.42 -20.21 -15.42
CA ASP A 27 -6.08 -20.58 -15.02
C ASP A 27 -5.23 -19.33 -14.97
N VAL A 28 -4.76 -19.00 -13.76
CA VAL A 28 -3.82 -17.91 -13.55
C VAL A 28 -2.51 -18.33 -14.22
N TYR A 29 -2.20 -17.72 -15.36
CA TYR A 29 -0.92 -17.88 -16.04
C TYR A 29 0.21 -17.52 -15.08
N ASN A 30 0.98 -18.53 -14.66
CA ASN A 30 2.17 -18.37 -13.82
C ASN A 30 3.41 -18.41 -14.71
N PRO A 31 4.08 -17.29 -14.99
CA PRO A 31 5.22 -17.24 -15.89
C PRO A 31 6.51 -17.89 -15.33
N PHE A 32 6.46 -18.43 -14.09
CA PHE A 32 7.62 -19.04 -13.43
C PHE A 32 7.49 -20.54 -13.18
N GLU A 33 6.48 -21.17 -13.73
CA GLU A 33 6.33 -22.63 -13.63
C GLU A 33 7.13 -23.29 -14.75
N THR A 34 8.32 -23.76 -14.40
CA THR A 34 9.21 -24.51 -15.32
C THR A 34 8.63 -25.90 -15.53
N GLY A 35 8.21 -26.09 -16.74
CA GLY A 35 7.92 -27.24 -17.58
C GLY A 35 8.02 -28.65 -17.04
N GLU A 36 6.86 -29.30 -17.04
CA GLU A 36 6.74 -30.67 -17.48
C GLU A 36 5.95 -30.71 -18.81
N PRO A 37 6.32 -31.49 -19.82
CA PRO A 37 5.64 -31.50 -21.11
C PRO A 37 4.30 -32.20 -21.01
N ALA A 38 3.23 -31.49 -21.38
CA ALA A 38 1.90 -32.03 -21.49
C ALA A 38 1.81 -33.10 -22.57
N PRO A 39 1.01 -34.17 -22.39
CA PRO A 39 0.81 -35.20 -23.40
C PRO A 39 0.10 -34.64 -24.62
N ALA A 40 0.65 -34.99 -25.79
CA ALA A 40 0.18 -34.59 -27.11
C ALA A 40 -1.25 -35.12 -27.39
N TYR A 41 -2.22 -34.21 -27.42
CA TYR A 41 -3.51 -34.52 -28.08
C TYR A 41 -3.37 -34.17 -29.56
N ALA A 42 -3.56 -35.18 -30.40
CA ALA A 42 -3.58 -35.07 -31.84
C ALA A 42 -4.76 -34.18 -32.28
N SER A 43 -4.47 -33.04 -32.87
CA SER A 43 -5.44 -32.22 -33.59
C SER A 43 -5.73 -32.84 -34.96
N PRO A 44 -6.99 -32.92 -35.40
CA PRO A 44 -7.30 -33.31 -36.77
C PRO A 44 -6.85 -32.21 -37.75
N ALA A 45 -6.28 -32.64 -38.87
CA ALA A 45 -5.73 -31.77 -39.90
C ALA A 45 -6.77 -30.80 -40.49
N PRO A 46 -6.40 -29.55 -40.80
CA PRO A 46 -7.29 -28.62 -41.50
C PRO A 46 -7.42 -28.99 -42.97
N GLY A 47 -8.66 -29.15 -43.44
CA GLY A 47 -8.97 -29.27 -44.85
C GLY A 47 -8.65 -28.00 -45.65
N PRO A 48 -8.44 -28.13 -46.98
CA PRO A 48 -7.97 -27.01 -47.80
C PRO A 48 -9.02 -25.92 -47.96
N LEU A 49 -8.58 -24.68 -47.83
CA LEU A 49 -9.35 -23.47 -48.07
C LEU A 49 -9.68 -23.30 -49.58
N PRO A 50 -10.91 -22.93 -49.96
CA PRO A 50 -11.24 -22.59 -51.32
C PRO A 50 -10.67 -21.22 -51.69
N PRO A 51 -10.28 -20.99 -52.96
CA PRO A 51 -9.67 -19.74 -53.42
C PRO A 51 -10.68 -18.60 -53.54
N PRO A 52 -10.25 -17.33 -53.49
CA PRO A 52 -11.11 -16.17 -53.58
C PRO A 52 -11.61 -15.96 -54.98
N SER A 53 -12.93 -15.89 -55.16
CA SER A 53 -13.57 -15.58 -56.45
C SER A 53 -13.56 -14.07 -56.71
N ALA A 54 -13.01 -13.75 -57.87
CA ALA A 54 -13.05 -12.40 -58.43
C ALA A 54 -14.45 -12.03 -58.97
N PRO A 55 -14.79 -10.75 -59.15
CA PRO A 55 -16.09 -10.29 -59.57
C PRO A 55 -16.25 -10.44 -61.09
N THR A 56 -17.24 -11.20 -61.52
CA THR A 56 -17.65 -11.24 -62.94
C THR A 56 -18.96 -10.49 -63.13
N LEU A 57 -18.89 -9.44 -63.92
CA LEU A 57 -19.99 -8.80 -64.63
C LEU A 57 -20.46 -9.75 -65.76
N GLN A 58 -21.76 -10.03 -65.81
CA GLN A 58 -22.52 -10.21 -67.08
C GLN A 58 -23.94 -10.58 -66.78
N SER A 59 -24.82 -9.79 -67.21
CA SER A 59 -25.55 -9.79 -68.49
C SER A 59 -26.95 -10.38 -68.38
N SER A 60 -27.86 -9.49 -68.72
CA SER A 60 -29.26 -9.59 -69.06
C SER A 60 -29.78 -10.93 -69.53
N ARG A 61 -30.86 -11.41 -68.94
CA ARG A 61 -31.89 -12.16 -69.65
C ARG A 61 -33.29 -11.85 -69.11
N LYS A 62 -34.10 -11.23 -69.94
CA LYS A 62 -35.55 -11.09 -69.82
C LYS A 62 -36.21 -12.46 -69.74
N LEU A 63 -37.13 -12.65 -68.82
CA LEU A 63 -38.33 -13.43 -68.99
C LEU A 63 -39.39 -13.00 -67.98
N SER A 64 -40.58 -12.83 -68.51
CA SER A 64 -41.80 -12.26 -67.92
C SER A 64 -42.54 -13.19 -66.93
N PRO A 65 -43.71 -12.83 -66.41
CA PRO A 65 -43.92 -12.61 -64.99
C PRO A 65 -44.77 -13.75 -64.37
N THR A 66 -44.46 -14.08 -63.15
CA THR A 66 -45.46 -14.73 -62.25
C THR A 66 -45.19 -14.22 -60.84
N GLU A 67 -46.10 -13.42 -60.37
CA GLU A 67 -46.10 -12.92 -59.00
C GLU A 67 -46.25 -14.07 -57.97
N PRO A 68 -45.44 -14.03 -56.89
CA PRO A 68 -46.01 -14.32 -55.60
C PRO A 68 -45.82 -13.15 -54.67
N LYS A 69 -46.88 -12.75 -54.00
CA LYS A 69 -46.97 -11.73 -52.98
C LYS A 69 -45.93 -11.98 -51.88
N ASN A 70 -44.90 -11.10 -51.85
CA ASN A 70 -43.87 -11.12 -50.81
C ASN A 70 -44.26 -10.17 -49.67
N TYR A 71 -45.08 -10.64 -48.73
CA TYR A 71 -45.49 -9.94 -47.52
C TYR A 71 -44.43 -10.02 -46.40
N GLY A 72 -43.32 -10.75 -46.58
CA GLY A 72 -42.31 -10.98 -45.54
C GLY A 72 -41.10 -10.02 -45.56
N SER A 73 -40.89 -9.24 -46.63
CA SER A 73 -39.67 -8.44 -46.82
C SER A 73 -39.72 -7.12 -46.06
N TYR A 74 -40.88 -6.50 -45.90
CA TYR A 74 -41.02 -5.20 -45.24
C TYR A 74 -40.93 -5.27 -43.71
N SER A 75 -41.31 -6.39 -43.06
CA SER A 75 -41.20 -6.56 -41.61
C SER A 75 -39.76 -6.75 -41.15
N ASN A 76 -38.94 -7.48 -41.94
CA ASN A 76 -37.53 -7.68 -41.63
C ASN A 76 -36.69 -6.40 -41.82
N GLN A 77 -37.04 -5.59 -42.79
CA GLN A 77 -36.36 -4.29 -43.05
C GLN A 77 -36.70 -3.24 -42.00
N ALA A 78 -37.92 -3.22 -41.50
CA ALA A 78 -38.33 -2.34 -40.40
C ALA A 78 -37.69 -2.76 -39.05
N SER A 79 -37.59 -4.05 -38.80
CA SER A 79 -36.93 -4.55 -37.57
C SER A 79 -35.40 -4.31 -37.58
N ALA A 80 -34.75 -4.46 -38.73
CA ALA A 80 -33.35 -4.12 -38.91
C ALA A 80 -33.07 -2.62 -38.77
N ALA A 81 -33.97 -1.77 -39.29
CA ALA A 81 -33.87 -0.32 -39.13
C ALA A 81 -34.08 0.11 -37.66
N ALA A 82 -35.00 -0.51 -36.95
CA ALA A 82 -35.21 -0.27 -35.51
C ALA A 82 -34.00 -0.71 -34.66
N ALA A 83 -33.40 -1.87 -34.93
CA ALA A 83 -32.21 -2.35 -34.29
C ALA A 83 -30.99 -1.44 -34.52
N THR A 84 -30.81 -0.95 -35.75
CA THR A 84 -29.73 0.01 -36.07
C THR A 84 -29.94 1.38 -35.40
N ALA A 85 -31.18 1.83 -35.26
CA ALA A 85 -31.50 3.08 -34.54
C ALA A 85 -31.22 2.92 -33.04
N GLU A 86 -31.52 1.76 -32.46
CA GLU A 86 -31.25 1.47 -31.04
C GLU A 86 -29.72 1.35 -30.79
N LEU A 87 -28.97 0.71 -31.68
CA LEU A 87 -27.51 0.67 -31.61
C LEU A 87 -26.89 2.06 -31.70
N ARG A 88 -27.40 2.94 -32.58
CA ARG A 88 -26.94 4.33 -32.68
C ARG A 88 -27.18 5.10 -31.37
N LYS A 89 -28.38 4.95 -30.78
CA LYS A 89 -28.66 5.57 -29.45
C LYS A 89 -27.72 5.10 -28.37
N LYS A 90 -27.43 3.80 -28.29
CA LYS A 90 -26.44 3.25 -27.35
C LYS A 90 -25.03 3.76 -27.61
N GLN A 91 -24.65 3.91 -28.89
CA GLN A 91 -23.36 4.47 -29.27
C GLN A 91 -23.22 5.94 -28.85
N GLU A 92 -24.28 6.74 -29.06
CA GLU A 92 -24.30 8.14 -28.62
C GLU A 92 -24.24 8.28 -27.12
N GLU A 93 -24.96 7.39 -26.38
CA GLU A 93 -24.90 7.37 -24.92
C GLU A 93 -23.51 6.99 -24.40
N LEU A 94 -22.87 6.01 -25.01
CA LEU A 94 -21.49 5.61 -24.69
C LEU A 94 -20.50 6.72 -24.97
N ASN A 95 -20.62 7.41 -26.12
CA ASN A 95 -19.76 8.54 -26.47
C ASN A 95 -19.93 9.69 -25.46
N ARG A 96 -21.18 9.99 -25.08
CA ARG A 96 -21.45 11.02 -24.07
C ARG A 96 -20.84 10.67 -22.71
N LYS A 97 -20.93 9.40 -22.30
CA LYS A 97 -20.30 8.92 -21.06
C LYS A 97 -18.77 8.98 -21.15
N ALA A 98 -18.19 8.64 -22.31
CA ALA A 98 -16.76 8.75 -22.54
C ALA A 98 -16.27 10.20 -22.42
N GLU A 99 -16.98 11.16 -23.05
CA GLU A 99 -16.65 12.58 -22.95
C GLU A 99 -16.78 13.11 -21.51
N GLU A 100 -17.79 12.65 -20.76
CA GLU A 100 -17.95 13.03 -19.35
C GLU A 100 -16.81 12.47 -18.48
N LEU A 101 -16.38 11.24 -18.72
CA LEU A 101 -15.24 10.63 -18.03
C LEU A 101 -13.94 11.37 -18.37
N ASP A 102 -13.68 11.66 -19.63
CA ASP A 102 -12.54 12.45 -20.08
C ASP A 102 -12.50 13.84 -19.44
N ARG A 103 -13.67 14.49 -19.33
CA ARG A 103 -13.75 15.79 -18.64
C ARG A 103 -13.41 15.67 -17.16
N ARG A 104 -13.98 14.67 -16.48
CA ARG A 104 -13.67 14.41 -15.07
C ARG A 104 -12.21 14.05 -14.86
N GLU A 105 -11.62 13.27 -15.74
CA GLU A 105 -10.21 12.94 -15.70
C GLU A 105 -9.33 14.19 -15.85
N ARG A 106 -9.64 15.07 -16.81
CA ARG A 106 -8.94 16.36 -16.95
C ARG A 106 -9.12 17.26 -15.74
N GLU A 107 -10.32 17.34 -15.17
CA GLU A 107 -10.58 18.08 -13.94
C GLU A 107 -9.75 17.52 -12.76
N LEU A 108 -9.68 16.20 -12.63
CA LEU A 108 -8.86 15.53 -11.61
C LEU A 108 -7.36 15.74 -11.85
N GLN A 109 -6.90 15.68 -13.11
CA GLN A 109 -5.52 15.98 -13.46
C GLN A 109 -5.18 17.45 -13.20
N HIS A 110 -6.06 18.39 -13.55
CA HIS A 110 -5.88 19.81 -13.22
C HIS A 110 -5.92 20.06 -11.71
N ALA A 111 -6.79 19.41 -10.97
CA ALA A 111 -6.82 19.48 -9.51
C ALA A 111 -5.56 18.87 -8.89
N ALA A 112 -5.06 17.77 -9.43
CA ALA A 112 -3.81 17.14 -9.00
C ALA A 112 -2.58 18.00 -9.33
N LEU A 113 -2.51 18.58 -10.52
CA LEU A 113 -1.42 19.47 -10.93
C LEU A 113 -1.49 20.83 -10.24
N GLY A 114 -2.67 21.41 -10.09
CA GLY A 114 -2.87 22.68 -9.35
C GLY A 114 -2.69 22.50 -7.84
N GLY A 115 -3.10 21.35 -7.31
CA GLY A 115 -2.93 21.02 -5.88
C GLY A 115 -1.48 20.76 -5.47
N THR A 116 -0.64 20.28 -6.38
CA THR A 116 0.79 20.03 -6.09
C THR A 116 1.67 21.27 -6.25
N ALA A 117 1.28 22.19 -7.14
CA ALA A 117 2.11 23.38 -7.45
C ALA A 117 1.97 24.52 -6.43
N THR A 118 0.89 24.59 -5.63
CA THR A 118 0.60 25.73 -4.74
C THR A 118 0.42 25.37 -3.24
N ARG A 119 0.46 24.08 -2.87
CA ARG A 119 0.42 23.72 -1.45
C ARG A 119 1.75 24.08 -0.80
N GLN A 120 1.79 25.21 -0.10
CA GLN A 120 2.94 25.57 0.71
C GLN A 120 3.22 24.44 1.71
N LYS A 121 4.46 23.98 1.67
CA LYS A 121 4.95 23.00 2.65
C LYS A 121 4.83 23.60 4.04
N ASN A 122 4.16 22.90 4.94
CA ASN A 122 3.85 23.41 6.30
C ASN A 122 4.52 22.60 7.41
N TRP A 123 5.25 21.56 7.04
CA TRP A 123 5.81 20.62 8.02
C TRP A 123 7.30 20.32 7.72
N PRO A 124 8.18 20.19 8.71
CA PRO A 124 7.98 20.40 10.14
C PRO A 124 7.70 21.88 10.50
N PRO A 125 6.92 22.14 11.58
CA PRO A 125 6.60 23.49 12.04
C PRO A 125 7.81 24.07 12.77
N LEU A 126 8.83 24.48 12.02
CA LEU A 126 10.05 25.04 12.55
C LEU A 126 9.91 26.56 12.72
N PRO A 127 10.48 27.13 13.78
CA PRO A 127 10.54 28.59 13.96
C PRO A 127 11.31 29.22 12.80
N SER A 128 10.99 30.49 12.48
CA SER A 128 11.56 31.22 11.34
C SER A 128 13.09 31.43 11.40
N PHE A 129 13.69 31.29 12.60
CA PHE A 129 15.16 31.37 12.75
C PHE A 129 15.88 30.07 12.35
N CYS A 130 15.15 28.97 12.11
CA CYS A 130 15.76 27.73 11.75
C CYS A 130 16.15 27.72 10.25
N PRO A 131 17.41 27.35 9.90
CA PRO A 131 17.84 27.34 8.50
C PRO A 131 17.15 26.26 7.65
N VAL A 132 16.46 25.30 8.31
CA VAL A 132 15.72 24.23 7.64
C VAL A 132 14.31 24.70 7.32
N GLN A 133 13.96 24.68 6.04
CA GLN A 133 12.61 25.03 5.60
C GLN A 133 11.67 23.82 5.65
N PRO A 134 10.35 24.05 5.82
CA PRO A 134 9.35 22.98 5.72
C PRO A 134 9.48 22.24 4.40
N CYS A 135 9.64 20.91 4.45
CA CYS A 135 9.87 20.08 3.27
C CYS A 135 8.67 19.21 2.89
N PHE A 136 7.63 19.19 3.75
CA PHE A 136 6.48 18.32 3.62
C PHE A 136 5.17 19.09 3.84
N PHE A 137 4.13 18.76 3.09
CA PHE A 137 2.77 19.23 3.36
C PHE A 137 2.02 18.17 4.16
N GLN A 138 1.42 18.58 5.26
CA GLN A 138 0.61 17.72 6.11
C GLN A 138 -0.67 18.44 6.53
N ASP A 139 -1.80 17.84 6.19
CA ASP A 139 -3.13 18.25 6.65
C ASP A 139 -3.96 17.01 6.95
N ILE A 140 -4.07 16.67 8.24
CA ILE A 140 -4.79 15.46 8.66
C ILE A 140 -6.28 15.59 8.38
N SER A 141 -6.84 16.81 8.45
CA SER A 141 -8.27 17.05 8.28
C SER A 141 -8.71 16.91 6.82
N MET A 142 -7.85 17.31 5.88
CA MET A 142 -8.15 17.32 4.45
C MET A 142 -7.70 16.03 3.73
N GLU A 143 -6.59 15.44 4.16
CA GLU A 143 -5.97 14.32 3.44
C GLU A 143 -6.35 12.93 3.99
N ILE A 144 -6.83 12.86 5.24
CA ILE A 144 -7.12 11.59 5.90
C ILE A 144 -8.64 11.41 6.08
N PRO A 145 -9.21 10.24 5.72
CA PRO A 145 -10.62 9.93 5.98
C PRO A 145 -10.99 10.13 7.45
N GLN A 146 -12.20 10.64 7.72
CA GLN A 146 -12.66 11.03 9.06
C GLN A 146 -12.51 9.91 10.11
N ASP A 147 -12.73 8.66 9.72
CA ASP A 147 -12.64 7.49 10.60
C ASP A 147 -11.21 7.26 11.14
N PHE A 148 -10.19 7.72 10.42
CA PHE A 148 -8.78 7.52 10.77
C PHE A 148 -8.11 8.75 11.35
N GLN A 149 -8.71 9.95 11.23
CA GLN A 149 -8.10 11.21 11.67
C GLN A 149 -7.66 11.17 13.13
N LYS A 150 -8.48 10.65 14.05
CA LYS A 150 -8.13 10.51 15.46
C LYS A 150 -6.91 9.61 15.67
N THR A 151 -6.80 8.54 14.90
CA THR A 151 -5.67 7.61 15.00
C THR A 151 -4.38 8.26 14.49
N VAL A 152 -4.43 8.92 13.34
CA VAL A 152 -3.29 9.63 12.75
C VAL A 152 -2.86 10.80 13.61
N SER A 153 -3.80 11.58 14.18
CA SER A 153 -3.50 12.66 15.13
C SER A 153 -2.82 12.13 16.40
N THR A 154 -3.29 11.00 16.95
CA THR A 154 -2.65 10.39 18.12
C THR A 154 -1.21 9.94 17.79
N MET A 155 -0.98 9.38 16.60
CA MET A 155 0.37 9.01 16.15
C MET A 155 1.28 10.22 15.95
N TYR A 156 0.73 11.34 15.48
CA TYR A 156 1.45 12.61 15.38
C TYR A 156 1.91 13.10 16.77
N TYR A 157 0.99 13.12 17.75
CA TYR A 157 1.35 13.50 19.12
C TYR A 157 2.34 12.51 19.75
N LEU A 158 2.21 11.21 19.49
CA LEU A 158 3.17 10.21 19.95
C LEU A 158 4.59 10.52 19.42
N TRP A 159 4.70 10.87 18.12
CA TRP A 159 5.97 11.28 17.53
C TRP A 159 6.53 12.55 18.19
N MET A 160 5.70 13.56 18.38
CA MET A 160 6.10 14.82 19.08
C MET A 160 6.54 14.55 20.51
N CYS A 161 5.79 13.74 21.27
CA CYS A 161 6.15 13.34 22.64
C CYS A 161 7.46 12.55 22.67
N SER A 162 7.69 11.65 21.70
CA SER A 162 8.95 10.89 21.64
C SER A 162 10.16 11.81 21.38
N THR A 163 10.01 12.81 20.53
CA THR A 163 11.05 13.83 20.26
C THR A 163 11.32 14.68 21.51
N LEU A 164 10.26 15.11 22.21
CA LEU A 164 10.38 15.83 23.48
C LEU A 164 11.06 14.96 24.55
N ALA A 165 10.72 13.68 24.62
CA ALA A 165 11.37 12.75 25.57
C ALA A 165 12.87 12.63 25.33
N LEU A 166 13.32 12.59 24.06
CA LEU A 166 14.73 12.58 23.72
C LEU A 166 15.43 13.88 24.12
N LEU A 167 14.76 15.03 23.99
CA LEU A 167 15.29 16.31 24.46
C LEU A 167 15.43 16.33 26.00
N LEU A 168 14.40 15.89 26.73
CA LEU A 168 14.44 15.79 28.18
C LEU A 168 15.50 14.77 28.65
N ASN A 169 15.65 13.68 27.93
CA ASN A 169 16.71 12.69 28.16
C ASN A 169 18.11 13.31 28.02
N PHE A 170 18.32 14.09 26.95
CA PHE A 170 19.58 14.81 26.77
C PHE A 170 19.89 15.73 27.96
N LEU A 171 18.90 16.52 28.42
CA LEU A 171 19.06 17.40 29.59
C LEU A 171 19.35 16.62 30.88
N ALA A 172 18.69 15.48 31.08
CA ALA A 172 18.93 14.63 32.24
C ALA A 172 20.32 13.96 32.19
N CYS A 173 20.78 13.51 31.04
CA CYS A 173 22.13 13.00 30.86
C CYS A 173 23.19 14.09 31.03
N LEU A 174 22.94 15.33 30.58
CA LEU A 174 23.79 16.46 30.82
C LEU A 174 23.91 16.76 32.35
N ALA A 175 22.77 16.80 33.05
CA ALA A 175 22.76 17.00 34.50
C ALA A 175 23.55 15.93 35.25
N SER A 176 23.38 14.66 34.82
CA SER A 176 24.14 13.52 35.37
C SER A 176 25.65 13.65 35.11
N PHE A 177 26.05 14.09 33.93
CA PHE A 177 27.46 14.33 33.57
C PHE A 177 28.08 15.47 34.36
N CYS A 178 27.34 16.57 34.61
CA CYS A 178 27.81 17.68 35.41
C CYS A 178 28.11 17.32 36.89
N VAL A 179 27.38 16.33 37.42
CA VAL A 179 27.57 15.84 38.80
C VAL A 179 28.65 14.74 38.86
N GLU A 180 28.68 13.88 37.85
CA GLU A 180 29.61 12.75 37.78
C GLU A 180 30.20 12.65 36.38
N THR A 181 31.44 13.15 36.22
CA THR A 181 32.14 13.21 34.92
C THR A 181 32.40 11.86 34.29
N ASN A 182 32.38 10.76 35.07
CA ASN A 182 32.49 9.39 34.56
C ASN A 182 31.32 9.00 33.63
N ASN A 183 30.19 9.71 33.70
CA ASN A 183 29.02 9.49 32.85
C ASN A 183 29.13 10.17 31.46
N GLY A 184 30.30 10.60 31.04
CA GLY A 184 30.52 11.28 29.76
C GLY A 184 30.13 10.47 28.54
N SER A 185 30.30 9.15 28.57
CA SER A 185 29.85 8.27 27.47
C SER A 185 28.33 8.27 27.30
N GLY A 186 27.58 8.22 28.39
CA GLY A 186 26.13 8.31 28.37
C GLY A 186 25.62 9.65 27.84
N PHE A 187 26.27 10.75 28.25
CA PHE A 187 25.98 12.08 27.72
C PHE A 187 26.26 12.17 26.22
N GLY A 188 27.44 11.75 25.76
CA GLY A 188 27.77 11.73 24.33
C GLY A 188 26.79 10.93 23.48
N LEU A 189 26.36 9.76 23.96
CA LEU A 189 25.33 8.93 23.28
C LEU A 189 23.97 9.62 23.28
N SER A 190 23.58 10.34 24.33
CA SER A 190 22.29 11.04 24.35
C SER A 190 22.20 12.12 23.27
N ILE A 191 23.31 12.79 22.95
CA ILE A 191 23.40 13.72 21.79
C ILE A 191 23.19 12.95 20.48
N LEU A 192 23.89 11.84 20.32
CA LEU A 192 23.76 11.02 19.12
C LEU A 192 22.31 10.53 18.93
N TRP A 193 21.67 10.09 20.00
CA TRP A 193 20.29 9.57 19.94
C TRP A 193 19.27 10.64 19.54
N ILE A 194 19.35 11.85 20.06
CA ILE A 194 18.41 12.92 19.66
C ILE A 194 18.61 13.31 18.19
N LEU A 195 19.85 13.42 17.72
CA LEU A 195 20.17 13.78 16.34
C LEU A 195 19.80 12.68 15.34
N LEU A 196 19.95 11.41 15.72
CA LEU A 196 19.68 10.26 14.86
C LEU A 196 18.20 9.87 14.90
N PHE A 197 17.62 9.65 16.08
CA PHE A 197 16.28 9.10 16.18
C PHE A 197 15.18 10.07 15.78
N THR A 198 15.36 11.36 15.95
CA THR A 198 14.35 12.36 15.57
C THR A 198 14.08 12.34 14.07
N PRO A 199 15.06 12.50 13.16
CA PRO A 199 14.81 12.42 11.72
C PRO A 199 14.51 11.00 11.25
N CYS A 200 15.20 9.98 11.80
CA CYS A 200 14.95 8.59 11.41
C CYS A 200 13.52 8.15 11.73
N SER A 201 13.00 8.46 12.91
CA SER A 201 11.64 8.10 13.29
C SER A 201 10.60 8.74 12.36
N PHE A 202 10.84 10.00 11.95
CA PHE A 202 9.98 10.66 10.98
C PHE A 202 9.96 9.94 9.63
N VAL A 203 11.13 9.67 9.08
CA VAL A 203 11.24 9.07 7.73
C VAL A 203 10.82 7.60 7.73
N CYS A 204 11.21 6.85 8.77
CA CYS A 204 11.06 5.39 8.79
C CYS A 204 9.66 4.93 9.14
N TRP A 205 8.97 5.56 10.11
CA TRP A 205 7.64 5.09 10.51
C TRP A 205 6.54 6.14 10.42
N TYR A 206 6.81 7.41 10.76
CA TYR A 206 5.76 8.44 10.75
C TYR A 206 5.26 8.73 9.32
N ARG A 207 6.17 9.00 8.39
CA ARG A 207 5.83 9.27 6.99
C ARG A 207 5.18 8.08 6.27
N PRO A 208 5.66 6.83 6.39
CA PRO A 208 4.96 5.66 5.85
C PRO A 208 3.57 5.47 6.44
N MET A 209 3.40 5.65 7.76
CA MET A 209 2.10 5.62 8.42
C MET A 209 1.12 6.64 7.81
N TYR A 210 1.55 7.90 7.72
CA TYR A 210 0.73 8.97 7.14
C TYR A 210 0.30 8.64 5.70
N LYS A 211 1.24 8.14 4.87
CA LYS A 211 0.95 7.71 3.50
C LYS A 211 -0.01 6.52 3.46
N ALA A 212 0.13 5.55 4.37
CA ALA A 212 -0.73 4.39 4.42
C ALA A 212 -2.19 4.77 4.64
N PHE A 213 -2.46 5.65 5.62
CA PHE A 213 -3.81 6.14 5.90
C PHE A 213 -4.36 7.09 4.83
N ARG A 214 -3.49 7.81 4.12
CA ARG A 214 -3.89 8.72 3.03
C ARG A 214 -4.28 7.98 1.76
N SER A 215 -3.53 6.94 1.36
CA SER A 215 -3.70 6.24 0.09
C SER A 215 -4.31 4.83 0.22
N ASP A 216 -4.66 4.41 1.43
CA ASP A 216 -5.11 3.05 1.76
C ASP A 216 -4.20 1.95 1.18
N SER A 217 -2.89 2.22 1.17
CA SER A 217 -1.88 1.34 0.61
C SER A 217 -1.50 0.24 1.61
N SER A 218 -1.75 -1.01 1.25
CA SER A 218 -1.38 -2.19 2.04
C SER A 218 0.14 -2.31 2.23
N PHE A 219 0.93 -1.93 1.23
CA PHE A 219 2.37 -1.95 1.30
C PHE A 219 2.91 -0.97 2.36
N ASN A 220 2.43 0.29 2.34
CA ASN A 220 2.86 1.28 3.34
C ASN A 220 2.43 0.89 4.76
N PHE A 221 1.25 0.28 4.95
CA PHE A 221 0.82 -0.27 6.24
C PHE A 221 1.78 -1.36 6.73
N PHE A 222 2.18 -2.26 5.84
CA PHE A 222 3.08 -3.35 6.17
C PHE A 222 4.46 -2.85 6.60
N VAL A 223 5.07 -1.96 5.81
CA VAL A 223 6.35 -1.32 6.13
C VAL A 223 6.27 -0.57 7.46
N PHE A 224 5.23 0.26 7.63
CA PHE A 224 4.99 0.98 8.88
C PHE A 224 4.91 0.02 10.07
N PHE A 225 4.14 -1.07 9.97
CA PHE A 225 3.92 -1.99 11.08
C PHE A 225 5.22 -2.61 11.60
N PHE A 226 6.07 -3.09 10.70
CA PHE A 226 7.37 -3.66 11.08
C PHE A 226 8.30 -2.64 11.74
N ILE A 227 8.42 -1.48 11.13
CA ILE A 227 9.31 -0.44 11.64
C ILE A 227 8.78 0.12 12.96
N PHE A 228 7.47 0.32 13.08
CA PHE A 228 6.87 0.80 14.31
C PHE A 228 6.92 -0.25 15.44
N PHE A 229 6.85 -1.53 15.10
CA PHE A 229 7.13 -2.60 16.06
C PHE A 229 8.55 -2.50 16.62
N ALA A 230 9.57 -2.38 15.76
CA ALA A 230 10.94 -2.17 16.19
C ALA A 230 11.11 -0.88 17.01
N GLN A 231 10.43 0.20 16.63
CA GLN A 231 10.41 1.45 17.38
C GLN A 231 9.82 1.26 18.80
N ASN A 232 8.78 0.42 18.95
CA ASN A 232 8.22 0.12 20.27
C ASN A 232 9.22 -0.65 21.16
N VAL A 233 10.00 -1.57 20.58
CA VAL A 233 11.09 -2.22 21.31
C VAL A 233 12.10 -1.18 21.80
N LEU A 234 12.46 -0.20 20.95
CA LEU A 234 13.35 0.90 21.37
C LEU A 234 12.73 1.75 22.48
N TYR A 235 11.43 2.07 22.46
CA TYR A 235 10.77 2.78 23.56
C TYR A 235 10.85 2.03 24.88
N VAL A 236 10.70 0.72 24.85
CA VAL A 236 10.87 -0.12 26.05
C VAL A 236 12.31 -0.09 26.56
N LEU A 237 13.31 -0.20 25.67
CA LEU A 237 14.73 -0.11 26.04
C LEU A 237 15.09 1.27 26.62
N GLN A 238 14.52 2.35 26.07
CA GLN A 238 14.68 3.70 26.61
C GLN A 238 14.09 3.83 28.01
N ALA A 239 12.90 3.25 28.25
CA ALA A 239 12.28 3.24 29.56
C ALA A 239 13.09 2.42 30.58
N ILE A 240 13.62 1.27 30.20
CA ILE A 240 14.52 0.46 31.05
C ILE A 240 15.77 1.27 31.43
N GLY A 241 16.40 1.93 30.45
CA GLY A 241 17.55 2.81 30.65
C GLY A 241 18.80 2.06 31.12
N ILE A 242 19.42 1.30 30.22
CA ILE A 242 20.67 0.58 30.51
C ILE A 242 21.79 1.61 30.78
N PRO A 243 22.51 1.51 31.89
CA PRO A 243 23.61 2.42 32.22
C PRO A 243 24.67 2.47 31.11
N GLY A 244 25.14 3.66 30.78
CA GLY A 244 26.12 3.89 29.73
C GLY A 244 25.54 3.96 28.30
N TRP A 245 24.27 3.65 28.08
CA TRP A 245 23.62 3.69 26.77
C TRP A 245 23.04 5.05 26.39
N GLY A 246 23.16 6.04 27.28
CA GLY A 246 22.67 7.40 27.02
C GLY A 246 21.16 7.58 27.19
N PHE A 247 20.52 6.70 27.95
CA PHE A 247 19.09 6.80 28.30
C PHE A 247 18.91 6.93 29.81
N SER A 248 18.16 7.95 30.22
CA SER A 248 17.74 8.20 31.60
C SER A 248 16.49 7.40 31.96
N GLY A 249 16.56 6.06 31.81
CA GLY A 249 15.48 5.16 32.18
C GLY A 249 15.56 4.72 33.65
N TRP A 250 14.70 3.77 34.04
CA TRP A 250 14.55 3.33 35.42
C TRP A 250 15.86 2.86 36.06
N ILE A 251 16.63 2.00 35.37
CA ILE A 251 17.86 1.44 35.94
C ILE A 251 18.90 2.52 36.13
N SER A 252 19.15 3.37 35.09
CA SER A 252 20.11 4.49 35.18
C SER A 252 19.75 5.48 36.29
N ALA A 253 18.46 5.81 36.42
CA ALA A 253 17.98 6.70 37.47
C ALA A 253 18.20 6.14 38.90
N LEU A 254 17.93 4.84 39.10
CA LEU A 254 18.16 4.18 40.39
C LEU A 254 19.64 4.07 40.77
N VAL A 255 20.52 3.93 39.77
CA VAL A 255 21.99 3.96 40.03
C VAL A 255 22.41 5.34 40.51
N VAL A 256 21.97 6.42 39.80
CA VAL A 256 22.30 7.80 40.19
C VAL A 256 21.66 8.24 41.50
N LEU A 257 20.58 7.58 41.94
CA LEU A 257 19.93 7.89 43.24
C LEU A 257 20.86 7.75 44.42
N LYS A 258 21.87 6.86 44.31
CA LYS A 258 22.86 6.63 45.38
C LYS A 258 23.89 7.76 45.49
N THR A 259 24.10 8.54 44.42
CA THR A 259 25.10 9.60 44.34
C THR A 259 24.48 11.01 44.40
N ASN A 260 23.40 11.23 43.70
CA ASN A 260 22.71 12.53 43.66
C ASN A 260 21.20 12.39 43.51
N THR A 261 20.46 12.64 44.59
CA THR A 261 19.00 12.52 44.60
C THR A 261 18.31 13.48 43.66
N ALA A 262 18.78 14.72 43.50
CA ALA A 262 18.14 15.73 42.62
C ALA A 262 18.20 15.31 41.14
N VAL A 263 19.37 14.87 40.70
CA VAL A 263 19.56 14.35 39.32
C VAL A 263 18.77 13.08 39.11
N ALA A 264 18.75 12.16 40.08
CA ALA A 264 17.98 10.94 40.03
C ALA A 264 16.47 11.20 39.87
N VAL A 265 15.91 12.16 40.59
CA VAL A 265 14.49 12.57 40.45
C VAL A 265 14.21 13.07 39.04
N LEU A 266 15.08 13.90 38.45
CA LEU A 266 14.96 14.36 37.08
C LEU A 266 14.95 13.16 36.10
N MET A 267 15.90 12.22 36.27
CA MET A 267 15.97 10.99 35.45
C MET A 267 14.74 10.11 35.62
N LEU A 268 14.18 9.97 36.84
CA LEU A 268 12.95 9.21 37.10
C LEU A 268 11.74 9.82 36.38
N LEU A 269 11.64 11.16 36.33
CA LEU A 269 10.58 11.81 35.54
C LEU A 269 10.70 11.49 34.06
N VAL A 270 11.92 11.48 33.51
CA VAL A 270 12.18 11.09 32.12
C VAL A 270 11.85 9.60 31.89
N ALA A 271 12.22 8.73 32.83
CA ALA A 271 11.88 7.29 32.76
C ALA A 271 10.37 7.07 32.75
N LEU A 272 9.62 7.81 33.59
CA LEU A 272 8.15 7.77 33.60
C LEU A 272 7.58 8.22 32.24
N PHE A 273 8.15 9.27 31.67
CA PHE A 273 7.72 9.77 30.37
C PHE A 273 7.99 8.75 29.24
N PHE A 274 9.17 8.12 29.19
CA PHE A 274 9.46 7.02 28.26
C PHE A 274 8.52 5.83 28.46
N THR A 275 8.17 5.50 29.70
CA THR A 275 7.21 4.43 30.00
C THR A 275 5.84 4.75 29.43
N GLY A 276 5.35 5.99 29.57
CA GLY A 276 4.10 6.45 28.98
C GLY A 276 4.08 6.33 27.45
N ILE A 277 5.19 6.74 26.80
CA ILE A 277 5.37 6.59 25.36
C ILE A 277 5.37 5.13 24.92
N ALA A 278 6.07 4.25 25.64
CA ALA A 278 6.12 2.82 25.34
C ALA A 278 4.72 2.18 25.44
N VAL A 279 3.99 2.47 26.52
CA VAL A 279 2.61 1.98 26.71
C VAL A 279 1.69 2.49 25.60
N LEU A 280 1.70 3.81 25.32
CA LEU A 280 0.90 4.39 24.27
C LEU A 280 1.28 3.82 22.89
N GLY A 281 2.56 3.60 22.62
CA GLY A 281 3.06 2.98 21.40
C GLY A 281 2.51 1.57 21.19
N ILE A 282 2.53 0.73 22.24
CA ILE A 282 1.97 -0.63 22.19
C ILE A 282 0.45 -0.59 21.95
N VAL A 283 -0.27 0.31 22.64
CA VAL A 283 -1.72 0.48 22.44
C VAL A 283 -2.02 0.89 21.00
N MET A 284 -1.26 1.84 20.44
CA MET A 284 -1.43 2.29 19.06
C MET A 284 -1.06 1.20 18.04
N LEU A 285 -0.02 0.41 18.30
CA LEU A 285 0.34 -0.72 17.47
C LEU A 285 -0.82 -1.74 17.37
N LYS A 286 -1.42 -2.10 18.50
CA LYS A 286 -2.61 -2.97 18.55
C LYS A 286 -3.81 -2.36 17.82
N ARG A 287 -4.09 -1.07 18.05
CA ARG A 287 -5.20 -0.35 17.41
C ARG A 287 -5.05 -0.33 15.89
N ILE A 288 -3.87 0.02 15.38
CA ILE A 288 -3.60 0.11 13.94
C ILE A 288 -3.62 -1.27 13.31
N HIS A 289 -3.10 -2.30 13.98
CA HIS A 289 -3.22 -3.68 13.51
C HIS A 289 -4.69 -4.12 13.38
N SER A 290 -5.53 -3.76 14.34
CA SER A 290 -6.97 -4.04 14.26
C SER A 290 -7.66 -3.30 13.11
N LEU A 291 -7.30 -2.04 12.87
CA LEU A 291 -7.80 -1.26 11.73
C LEU A 291 -7.37 -1.88 10.40
N TYR A 292 -6.09 -2.24 10.26
CA TYR A 292 -5.54 -2.91 9.09
C TYR A 292 -6.33 -4.17 8.71
N ARG A 293 -6.67 -5.01 9.68
CA ARG A 293 -7.48 -6.21 9.45
C ARG A 293 -8.91 -5.92 8.99
N ARG A 294 -9.48 -4.77 9.36
CA ARG A 294 -10.84 -4.36 8.97
C ARG A 294 -10.91 -3.79 7.56
N THR A 295 -9.84 -3.17 7.06
CA THR A 295 -9.80 -2.57 5.71
C THR A 295 -9.59 -3.61 4.59
N GLY A 296 -9.51 -4.91 4.93
CA GLY A 296 -9.27 -5.96 3.93
C GLY A 296 -7.86 -5.92 3.32
N ALA A 297 -6.98 -5.13 3.90
CA ALA A 297 -5.57 -5.10 3.51
C ALA A 297 -4.92 -6.46 3.83
N SER A 298 -4.17 -7.01 2.89
CA SER A 298 -3.52 -8.31 3.01
C SER A 298 -2.06 -8.23 2.56
N PHE A 299 -1.27 -9.20 3.01
CA PHE A 299 0.12 -9.33 2.55
C PHE A 299 0.21 -9.50 1.02
N GLN A 300 -0.73 -10.25 0.44
CA GLN A 300 -0.80 -10.47 -0.99
C GLN A 300 -1.06 -9.15 -1.75
N LYS A 301 -1.98 -8.31 -1.27
CA LYS A 301 -2.23 -6.98 -1.83
C LYS A 301 -1.00 -6.08 -1.68
N ALA A 302 -0.31 -6.11 -0.54
CA ALA A 302 0.93 -5.37 -0.33
C ALA A 302 2.04 -5.80 -1.30
N GLN A 303 2.17 -7.09 -1.57
CA GLN A 303 3.13 -7.63 -2.54
C GLN A 303 2.80 -7.19 -3.97
N GLN A 304 1.51 -7.20 -4.35
CA GLN A 304 1.05 -6.72 -5.66
C GLN A 304 1.32 -5.22 -5.83
N GLU A 305 1.03 -4.40 -4.82
CA GLU A 305 1.31 -2.96 -4.83
C GLU A 305 2.81 -2.68 -4.95
N PHE A 306 3.65 -3.44 -4.23
CA PHE A 306 5.10 -3.34 -4.33
C PHE A 306 5.60 -3.69 -5.74
N ALA A 307 5.15 -4.82 -6.29
CA ALA A 307 5.51 -5.24 -7.63
C ALA A 307 5.09 -4.19 -8.67
N ALA A 308 3.83 -3.70 -8.61
CA ALA A 308 3.34 -2.65 -9.50
C ALA A 308 4.18 -1.36 -9.37
N GLY A 309 4.54 -0.95 -8.14
CA GLY A 309 5.41 0.21 -7.88
C GLY A 309 6.82 0.05 -8.45
N VAL A 310 7.41 -1.13 -8.33
CA VAL A 310 8.74 -1.45 -8.89
C VAL A 310 8.70 -1.41 -10.42
N PHE A 311 7.71 -2.07 -11.03
CA PHE A 311 7.59 -2.12 -12.50
C PHE A 311 7.16 -0.78 -13.12
N SER A 312 6.50 0.09 -12.39
CA SER A 312 6.16 1.44 -12.86
C SER A 312 7.34 2.42 -12.80
N ASN A 313 8.42 2.08 -12.07
CA ASN A 313 9.59 2.94 -11.94
C ASN A 313 10.35 3.03 -13.28
N PRO A 314 10.56 4.25 -13.86
CA PRO A 314 11.25 4.43 -15.14
C PRO A 314 12.65 3.81 -15.18
N ALA A 315 13.42 3.91 -14.09
CA ALA A 315 14.74 3.34 -13.99
C ALA A 315 14.74 1.80 -14.08
N VAL A 316 13.79 1.14 -13.43
CA VAL A 316 13.62 -0.32 -13.49
C VAL A 316 13.18 -0.76 -14.89
N ARG A 317 12.25 -0.04 -15.51
CA ARG A 317 11.80 -0.31 -16.88
C ARG A 317 12.95 -0.19 -17.88
N THR A 318 13.76 0.86 -17.77
CA THR A 318 14.95 1.06 -18.62
C THR A 318 15.98 -0.04 -18.39
N ALA A 319 16.25 -0.41 -17.13
CA ALA A 319 17.17 -1.50 -16.81
C ALA A 319 16.67 -2.85 -17.35
N ALA A 320 15.38 -3.15 -17.20
CA ALA A 320 14.76 -4.36 -17.73
C ALA A 320 14.79 -4.40 -19.27
N ALA A 321 14.50 -3.27 -19.93
CA ALA A 321 14.59 -3.14 -21.39
C ALA A 321 16.02 -3.38 -21.90
N ASN A 322 17.02 -2.79 -21.23
CA ASN A 322 18.44 -2.97 -21.58
C ASN A 322 18.89 -4.43 -21.36
N ALA A 323 18.45 -5.06 -20.26
CA ALA A 323 18.75 -6.46 -19.99
C ALA A 323 18.11 -7.39 -21.04
N ALA A 324 16.87 -7.14 -21.44
CA ALA A 324 16.19 -7.89 -22.50
C ALA A 324 16.87 -7.70 -23.86
N ALA A 325 17.28 -6.48 -24.22
CA ALA A 325 18.02 -6.19 -25.44
C ALA A 325 19.38 -6.91 -25.47
N GLY A 326 20.12 -6.89 -24.35
CA GLY A 326 21.39 -7.61 -24.23
C GLY A 326 21.24 -9.13 -24.30
N ALA A 327 20.16 -9.68 -23.71
CA ALA A 327 19.86 -11.10 -23.81
C ALA A 327 19.50 -11.51 -25.25
N ALA A 328 18.71 -10.69 -25.95
CA ALA A 328 18.38 -10.92 -27.36
C ALA A 328 19.65 -10.87 -28.24
N GLU A 329 20.52 -9.87 -28.05
CA GLU A 329 21.77 -9.76 -28.80
C GLU A 329 22.67 -10.96 -28.58
N ASN A 330 22.80 -11.45 -27.32
CA ASN A 330 23.58 -12.66 -27.01
C ASN A 330 22.96 -13.91 -27.61
N ALA A 331 21.62 -14.02 -27.67
CA ALA A 331 20.95 -15.15 -28.31
C ALA A 331 21.14 -15.18 -29.84
N PHE A 332 21.28 -14.02 -30.48
CA PHE A 332 21.60 -13.92 -31.92
C PHE A 332 23.09 -14.13 -32.21
N ARG A 333 23.97 -14.01 -31.21
CA ARG A 333 25.43 -14.25 -31.36
C ARG A 333 25.87 -15.65 -30.96
N ALA A 334 24.99 -16.47 -30.37
CA ALA A 334 25.30 -17.86 -30.08
C ALA A 334 25.35 -18.67 -31.39
N PRO A 335 26.43 -19.43 -31.66
CA PRO A 335 26.63 -20.18 -32.91
C PRO A 335 25.66 -21.35 -33.06
#